data_ad7c2f3a45c9fb27b4cfd03be283ee9e
#
_entry.id   ad7c2f3a45c9fb27b4cfd03be283ee9e
#
_cell.length_a   1.000
_cell.length_b   1.000
_cell.length_c   1.000
_cell.angle_alpha   90.00
_cell.angle_beta   90.00
_cell.angle_gamma   90.00
#
_symmetry.space_group_name_H-M   'P 1'
#
loop_
_entity.id
_entity.type
_entity.pdbx_description
1 polymer ?
#
loop_
_entity_poly.entity_id
_entity_poly.type
_entity_poly.pdbx_seq_one_letter_code
_entity_poly.pdbx_strand_id
1 'polypeptide(L)'
;MSGLSVREVTVLARVPSRAAALCELGIALGIDITAQPMDASFRDVDLLASTVPTSATKKWAGVWAERAEVLFDAVYDPWPTPLASAADPDQPVITGLELLAGQAVDQFRLLTGCELGFQEALSAATAELEARRRS
;
A
#
# COMPACT_ATOMS: atom_id res chain seq x y z
N MET A 1 -5.57 13.90 15.35
CA MET A 1 -5.19 12.71 14.55
C MET A 1 -3.71 12.48 14.75
N SER A 2 -3.31 11.39 15.38
CA SER A 2 -1.91 10.98 15.45
C SER A 2 -1.53 10.43 14.07
N GLY A 3 -0.79 11.19 13.29
CA GLY A 3 -0.21 10.71 12.04
C GLY A 3 0.84 9.63 12.34
N LEU A 4 1.08 8.75 11.38
CA LEU A 4 2.19 7.80 11.43
C LEU A 4 3.50 8.59 11.52
N SER A 5 4.31 8.32 12.56
CA SER A 5 5.64 8.91 12.70
C SER A 5 6.64 8.08 11.91
N VAL A 6 6.69 8.29 10.60
CA VAL A 6 7.66 7.63 9.72
C VAL A 6 9.02 8.30 9.90
N ARG A 7 10.06 7.52 10.16
CA ARG A 7 11.45 8.01 10.33
C ARG A 7 12.36 7.57 9.21
N GLU A 8 12.12 6.41 8.66
CA GLU A 8 12.94 5.77 7.65
C GLU A 8 12.07 5.11 6.59
N VAL A 9 12.46 5.25 5.33
CA VAL A 9 11.79 4.61 4.19
C VAL A 9 12.85 4.02 3.27
N THR A 10 12.73 2.73 2.98
CA THR A 10 13.51 2.09 1.92
C THR A 10 12.64 1.93 0.69
N VAL A 11 13.04 2.55 -0.41
CA VAL A 11 12.33 2.45 -1.69
C VAL A 11 12.99 1.37 -2.55
N LEU A 12 12.29 0.27 -2.78
CA LEU A 12 12.74 -0.76 -3.72
C LEU A 12 12.23 -0.43 -5.13
N ALA A 13 13.13 -0.21 -6.07
CA ALA A 13 12.79 0.18 -7.43
C ALA A 13 13.60 -0.57 -8.47
N ARG A 14 13.03 -0.79 -9.67
CA ARG A 14 13.78 -1.35 -10.81
C ARG A 14 14.94 -0.46 -11.24
N VAL A 15 14.77 0.84 -11.08
CA VAL A 15 15.77 1.86 -11.41
C VAL A 15 15.85 2.81 -10.21
N PRO A 16 16.72 2.55 -9.22
CA PRO A 16 16.80 3.32 -7.97
C PRO A 16 17.01 4.82 -8.17
N SER A 17 17.75 5.23 -9.21
CA SER A 17 18.00 6.64 -9.51
C SER A 17 16.72 7.45 -9.80
N ARG A 18 15.61 6.80 -10.19
CA ARG A 18 14.31 7.48 -10.36
C ARG A 18 13.66 7.89 -9.05
N ALA A 19 14.12 7.37 -7.92
CA ALA A 19 13.65 7.77 -6.59
C ALA A 19 14.40 8.99 -6.03
N ALA A 20 15.29 9.62 -6.78
CA ALA A 20 16.09 10.77 -6.30
C ALA A 20 15.21 11.90 -5.74
N ALA A 21 14.10 12.25 -6.42
CA ALA A 21 13.17 13.27 -5.93
C ALA A 21 12.50 12.89 -4.59
N LEU A 22 12.26 11.59 -4.34
CA LEU A 22 11.76 11.12 -3.05
C LEU A 22 12.82 11.25 -1.96
N CYS A 23 14.07 10.96 -2.26
CA CYS A 23 15.17 11.15 -1.31
C CYS A 23 15.35 12.63 -0.93
N GLU A 24 15.25 13.55 -1.91
CA GLU A 24 15.27 14.99 -1.67
C GLU A 24 14.07 15.44 -0.81
N LEU A 25 12.89 14.93 -1.08
CA LEU A 25 11.69 15.18 -0.27
C LEU A 25 11.88 14.66 1.16
N GLY A 26 12.50 13.50 1.35
CA GLY A 26 12.83 12.95 2.66
C GLY A 26 13.66 13.92 3.49
N ILE A 27 14.70 14.50 2.90
CA ILE A 27 15.55 15.50 3.56
C ILE A 27 14.69 16.69 4.04
N ALA A 28 13.81 17.21 3.18
CA ALA A 28 12.94 18.34 3.52
C ALA A 28 11.94 18.01 4.64
N LEU A 29 11.53 16.77 4.79
CA LEU A 29 10.57 16.28 5.80
C LEU A 29 11.24 15.72 7.06
N GLY A 30 12.57 15.61 7.09
CA GLY A 30 13.30 14.97 8.19
C GLY A 30 13.12 13.45 8.24
N ILE A 31 12.86 12.81 7.08
CA ILE A 31 12.71 11.36 6.92
C ILE A 31 13.94 10.83 6.18
N ASP A 32 14.56 9.79 6.69
CA ASP A 32 15.66 9.11 5.99
C ASP A 32 15.08 8.21 4.88
N ILE A 33 15.26 8.62 3.63
CA ILE A 33 14.79 7.87 2.47
C ILE A 33 15.97 7.35 1.67
N THR A 34 16.08 6.03 1.54
CA THR A 34 17.07 5.36 0.71
C THR A 34 16.42 4.61 -0.45
N ALA A 35 17.08 4.57 -1.59
CA ALA A 35 16.61 3.85 -2.77
C ALA A 35 17.55 2.69 -3.09
N GLN A 36 16.97 1.50 -3.30
CA GLN A 36 17.70 0.27 -3.57
C GLN A 36 17.08 -0.50 -4.75
N PRO A 37 17.82 -1.41 -5.41
CA PRO A 37 17.25 -2.34 -6.38
C PRO A 37 16.19 -3.24 -5.75
N MET A 38 15.24 -3.75 -6.55
CA MET A 38 14.17 -4.63 -6.08
C MET A 38 14.67 -5.97 -5.51
N ASP A 39 15.86 -6.39 -5.85
CA ASP A 39 16.52 -7.59 -5.35
C ASP A 39 17.44 -7.35 -4.15
N ALA A 40 17.49 -6.11 -3.67
CA ALA A 40 18.25 -5.81 -2.46
C ALA A 40 17.60 -6.47 -1.23
N SER A 41 18.45 -6.96 -0.33
CA SER A 41 17.99 -7.37 0.99
C SER A 41 17.73 -6.14 1.85
N PHE A 42 16.66 -6.17 2.61
CA PHE A 42 16.33 -5.15 3.61
C PHE A 42 16.04 -5.82 4.95
N ARG A 43 16.14 -5.05 6.02
CA ARG A 43 15.80 -5.51 7.38
C ARG A 43 14.28 -5.57 7.56
N ASP A 44 13.84 -6.18 8.66
CA ASP A 44 12.44 -6.21 9.02
C ASP A 44 11.89 -4.78 9.18
N VAL A 45 10.65 -4.59 8.74
CA VAL A 45 9.96 -3.30 8.68
C VAL A 45 8.58 -3.38 9.32
N ASP A 46 8.12 -2.27 9.89
CA ASP A 46 6.76 -2.19 10.45
C ASP A 46 5.70 -2.29 9.34
N LEU A 47 5.97 -1.68 8.18
CA LEU A 47 5.05 -1.65 7.04
C LEU A 47 5.79 -1.84 5.72
N LEU A 48 5.34 -2.79 4.91
CA LEU A 48 5.73 -2.90 3.51
C LEU A 48 4.56 -2.46 2.63
N ALA A 49 4.80 -1.41 1.82
CA ALA A 49 3.81 -0.88 0.89
C ALA A 49 4.18 -1.20 -0.56
N SER A 50 3.31 -1.95 -1.25
CA SER A 50 3.42 -2.26 -2.67
C SER A 50 2.51 -1.34 -3.48
N THR A 51 3.08 -0.59 -4.42
CA THR A 51 2.36 0.27 -5.37
C THR A 51 2.64 -0.12 -6.82
N VAL A 52 3.19 -1.31 -7.03
CA VAL A 52 3.60 -1.81 -8.34
C VAL A 52 2.65 -2.91 -8.83
N PRO A 53 2.61 -3.19 -10.15
CA PRO A 53 1.79 -4.29 -10.67
C PRO A 53 2.16 -5.64 -10.05
N THR A 54 1.18 -6.53 -9.90
CA THR A 54 1.32 -7.87 -9.30
C THR A 54 2.44 -8.71 -9.92
N SER A 55 2.68 -8.55 -11.23
CA SER A 55 3.78 -9.22 -11.94
C SER A 55 5.17 -8.84 -11.41
N ALA A 56 5.33 -7.64 -10.87
CA ALA A 56 6.60 -7.16 -10.33
C ALA A 56 6.89 -7.72 -8.94
N THR A 57 5.86 -8.02 -8.14
CA THR A 57 5.99 -8.52 -6.77
C THR A 57 6.10 -10.04 -6.69
N LYS A 58 5.58 -10.77 -7.67
CA LYS A 58 5.44 -12.24 -7.65
C LYS A 58 6.70 -12.98 -7.22
N LYS A 59 7.86 -12.55 -7.70
CA LYS A 59 9.15 -13.20 -7.39
C LYS A 59 9.58 -13.01 -5.94
N TRP A 60 9.17 -11.92 -5.32
CA TRP A 60 9.67 -11.45 -4.02
C TRP A 60 8.65 -11.59 -2.89
N ALA A 61 7.39 -11.90 -3.23
CA ALA A 61 6.24 -11.85 -2.34
C ALA A 61 6.48 -12.57 -1.00
N GLY A 62 6.97 -13.80 -1.01
CA GLY A 62 7.23 -14.56 0.21
C GLY A 62 8.28 -13.90 1.10
N VAL A 63 9.46 -13.58 0.52
CA VAL A 63 10.54 -12.95 1.27
C VAL A 63 10.14 -11.58 1.82
N TRP A 64 9.34 -10.83 1.08
CA TRP A 64 8.89 -9.51 1.50
C TRP A 64 7.82 -9.60 2.60
N ALA A 65 6.88 -10.55 2.49
CA ALA A 65 5.86 -10.76 3.51
C ALA A 65 6.48 -11.16 4.86
N GLU A 66 7.45 -12.08 4.86
CA GLU A 66 8.16 -12.52 6.07
C GLU A 66 8.89 -11.40 6.84
N ARG A 67 9.20 -10.27 6.17
CA ARG A 67 9.98 -9.16 6.74
C ARG A 67 9.14 -7.96 7.16
N ALA A 68 7.83 -8.04 7.07
CA ALA A 68 6.94 -6.95 7.40
C ALA A 68 5.95 -7.33 8.51
N GLU A 69 5.69 -6.43 9.44
CA GLU A 69 4.62 -6.64 10.41
C GLU A 69 3.25 -6.43 9.77
N VAL A 70 3.13 -5.44 8.87
CA VAL A 70 1.91 -5.11 8.14
C VAL A 70 2.21 -5.02 6.65
N LEU A 71 1.33 -5.57 5.82
CA LEU A 71 1.38 -5.42 4.38
C LEU A 71 0.32 -4.40 3.91
N PHE A 72 0.69 -3.55 2.98
CA PHE A 72 -0.23 -2.76 2.16
C PHE A 72 0.02 -3.07 0.69
N ASP A 73 -1.02 -3.46 -0.03
CA ASP A 73 -0.95 -3.63 -1.48
C ASP A 73 -1.99 -2.75 -2.16
N ALA A 74 -1.53 -1.76 -2.94
CA ALA A 74 -2.40 -0.83 -3.66
C ALA A 74 -3.24 -1.53 -4.73
N VAL A 75 -2.87 -2.73 -5.17
CA VAL A 75 -3.65 -3.53 -6.10
C VAL A 75 -4.82 -4.20 -5.35
N TYR A 76 -6.01 -4.09 -5.91
CA TYR A 76 -7.23 -4.69 -5.37
C TYR A 76 -7.97 -5.59 -6.39
N ASP A 77 -7.54 -5.56 -7.65
CA ASP A 77 -8.07 -6.41 -8.72
C ASP A 77 -6.97 -6.78 -9.74
N PRO A 78 -6.68 -8.08 -9.96
CA PRO A 78 -7.24 -9.25 -9.28
C PRO A 78 -6.78 -9.40 -7.83
N TRP A 79 -7.63 -10.00 -7.00
CA TRP A 79 -7.35 -10.26 -5.59
C TRP A 79 -7.60 -11.74 -5.24
N PRO A 80 -6.79 -12.40 -4.38
CA PRO A 80 -5.60 -11.85 -3.73
C PRO A 80 -4.41 -11.68 -4.69
N THR A 81 -3.54 -10.72 -4.39
CA THR A 81 -2.26 -10.55 -5.09
C THR A 81 -1.25 -11.60 -4.62
N PRO A 82 -0.13 -11.81 -5.33
CA PRO A 82 0.95 -12.67 -4.84
C PRO A 82 1.48 -12.24 -3.47
N LEU A 83 1.57 -10.92 -3.22
CA LEU A 83 2.01 -10.40 -1.93
C LEU A 83 1.00 -10.71 -0.81
N ALA A 84 -0.27 -10.43 -1.05
CA ALA A 84 -1.34 -10.75 -0.10
C ALA A 84 -1.47 -12.26 0.17
N SER A 85 -1.24 -13.10 -0.86
CA SER A 85 -1.27 -14.57 -0.72
C SER A 85 -0.08 -15.14 0.04
N ALA A 86 1.01 -14.38 0.16
CA ALA A 86 2.21 -14.77 0.90
C ALA A 86 2.17 -14.34 2.37
N ALA A 87 1.17 -13.57 2.79
CA ALA A 87 1.00 -13.16 4.17
C ALA A 87 0.71 -14.35 5.09
N ASP A 88 1.23 -14.31 6.31
CA ASP A 88 0.83 -15.23 7.36
C ASP A 88 -0.66 -15.02 7.70
N PRO A 89 -1.38 -16.07 8.20
CA PRO A 89 -2.80 -15.96 8.54
C PRO A 89 -3.14 -14.83 9.52
N ASP A 90 -2.23 -14.50 10.42
CA ASP A 90 -2.40 -13.45 11.42
C ASP A 90 -1.78 -12.10 11.02
N GLN A 91 -1.12 -12.04 9.87
CA GLN A 91 -0.48 -10.81 9.38
C GLN A 91 -1.52 -9.86 8.77
N PRO A 92 -1.63 -8.62 9.26
CA PRO A 92 -2.56 -7.65 8.69
C PRO A 92 -2.18 -7.30 7.24
N VAL A 93 -3.18 -7.33 6.35
CA VAL A 93 -3.03 -6.91 4.95
C VAL A 93 -4.05 -5.84 4.64
N ILE A 94 -3.58 -4.63 4.35
CA ILE A 94 -4.40 -3.50 3.91
C ILE A 94 -4.47 -3.51 2.39
N THR A 95 -5.66 -3.42 1.83
CA THR A 95 -5.89 -3.48 0.38
C THR A 95 -6.03 -2.10 -0.26
N GLY A 96 -5.77 -2.02 -1.56
CA GLY A 96 -6.04 -0.80 -2.32
C GLY A 96 -7.52 -0.39 -2.29
N LEU A 97 -8.44 -1.34 -2.11
CA LEU A 97 -9.86 -1.02 -1.99
C LEU A 97 -10.18 -0.30 -0.67
N GLU A 98 -9.53 -0.70 0.43
CA GLU A 98 -9.62 0.00 1.71
C GLU A 98 -9.02 1.40 1.64
N LEU A 99 -7.91 1.58 0.92
CA LEU A 99 -7.35 2.90 0.66
C LEU A 99 -8.33 3.78 -0.10
N LEU A 100 -8.96 3.27 -1.17
CA LEU A 100 -9.96 4.00 -1.95
C LEU A 100 -11.18 4.37 -1.10
N ALA A 101 -11.67 3.46 -0.26
CA ALA A 101 -12.76 3.74 0.66
C ALA A 101 -12.40 4.86 1.65
N GLY A 102 -11.20 4.82 2.22
CA GLY A 102 -10.71 5.87 3.12
C GLY A 102 -10.63 7.24 2.45
N GLN A 103 -10.10 7.30 1.22
CA GLN A 103 -10.07 8.53 0.42
C GLN A 103 -11.48 9.03 0.07
N ALA A 104 -12.41 8.13 -0.24
CA ALA A 104 -13.79 8.49 -0.58
C ALA A 104 -14.53 9.15 0.59
N VAL A 105 -14.27 8.75 1.84
CA VAL A 105 -14.86 9.38 3.04
C VAL A 105 -14.52 10.86 3.09
N ASP A 106 -13.24 11.21 2.98
CA ASP A 106 -12.82 12.61 3.04
C ASP A 106 -13.30 13.42 1.83
N GLN A 107 -13.24 12.85 0.64
CA GLN A 107 -13.73 13.49 -0.58
C GLN A 107 -15.24 13.75 -0.52
N PHE A 108 -16.03 12.77 -0.06
CA PHE A 108 -17.47 12.89 0.07
C PHE A 108 -17.86 14.05 1.01
N ARG A 109 -17.20 14.09 2.16
CA ARG A 109 -17.40 15.19 3.13
C ARG A 109 -17.06 16.56 2.53
N LEU A 110 -15.95 16.67 1.81
CA LEU A 110 -15.53 17.93 1.20
C LEU A 110 -16.48 18.40 0.08
N LEU A 111 -17.03 17.45 -0.70
CA LEU A 111 -17.87 17.77 -1.85
C LEU A 111 -19.33 18.01 -1.48
N THR A 112 -19.85 17.32 -0.46
CA THR A 112 -21.28 17.32 -0.12
C THR A 112 -21.60 18.00 1.21
N GLY A 113 -20.63 18.18 2.07
CA GLY A 113 -20.83 18.59 3.46
C GLY A 113 -21.45 17.52 4.36
N CYS A 114 -21.69 16.32 3.84
CA CYS A 114 -22.27 15.19 4.58
C CYS A 114 -21.19 14.22 5.05
N GLU A 115 -21.48 13.48 6.12
CA GLU A 115 -20.62 12.41 6.61
C GLU A 115 -20.90 11.09 5.88
N LEU A 116 -19.86 10.33 5.62
CA LEU A 116 -19.89 8.97 5.07
C LEU A 116 -19.03 8.08 5.97
N GLY A 117 -19.58 6.95 6.42
CA GLY A 117 -18.83 5.97 7.22
C GLY A 117 -17.83 5.18 6.37
N PHE A 118 -16.65 4.88 6.92
CA PHE A 118 -15.64 4.06 6.22
C PHE A 118 -16.19 2.68 5.79
N GLN A 119 -16.92 2.00 6.66
CA GLN A 119 -17.50 0.69 6.36
C GLN A 119 -18.57 0.78 5.25
N GLU A 120 -19.33 1.85 5.21
CA GLU A 120 -20.31 2.11 4.17
C GLU A 120 -19.61 2.33 2.82
N ALA A 121 -18.58 3.16 2.79
CA ALA A 121 -17.77 3.40 1.60
C ALA A 121 -17.12 2.11 1.09
N LEU A 122 -16.53 1.29 1.99
CA LEU A 122 -15.89 0.02 1.65
C LEU A 122 -16.90 -0.99 1.11
N SER A 123 -18.08 -1.08 1.73
CA SER A 123 -19.16 -1.97 1.27
C SER A 123 -19.65 -1.60 -0.12
N ALA A 124 -19.83 -0.31 -0.40
CA ALA A 124 -20.22 0.18 -1.72
C ALA A 124 -19.14 -0.11 -2.78
N ALA A 125 -17.86 0.13 -2.46
CA ALA A 125 -16.75 -0.17 -3.36
C ALA A 125 -16.64 -1.67 -3.67
N THR A 126 -16.83 -2.52 -2.67
CA THR A 126 -16.83 -3.99 -2.83
C THR A 126 -17.98 -4.44 -3.74
N ALA A 127 -19.18 -3.95 -3.51
CA ALA A 127 -20.36 -4.29 -4.33
C ALA A 127 -20.17 -3.89 -5.80
N GLU A 128 -19.62 -2.71 -6.05
CA GLU A 128 -19.35 -2.23 -7.41
C GLU A 128 -18.28 -3.09 -8.10
N LEU A 129 -17.20 -3.44 -7.40
CA LEU A 129 -16.16 -4.31 -7.95
C LEU A 129 -16.71 -5.68 -8.34
N GLU A 130 -17.55 -6.27 -7.48
CA GLU A 130 -18.22 -7.55 -7.77
C GLU A 130 -19.18 -7.46 -8.95
N ALA A 131 -19.92 -6.34 -9.08
CA ALA A 131 -20.82 -6.12 -10.21
C ALA A 131 -20.04 -6.07 -11.54
N ARG A 132 -18.91 -5.39 -11.58
CA ARG A 132 -18.03 -5.33 -12.76
C ARG A 132 -17.46 -6.67 -13.16
N ARG A 133 -17.11 -7.52 -12.19
CA ARG A 133 -16.59 -8.88 -12.47
C ARG A 133 -17.66 -9.84 -13.05
N ARG A 134 -18.95 -9.52 -12.86
CA ARG A 134 -20.07 -10.32 -13.40
C ARG A 134 -20.54 -9.87 -14.79
N SER A 135 -20.12 -8.70 -15.23
CA SER A 135 -20.46 -8.10 -16.55
C SER A 135 -19.48 -8.53 -17.62
#